data_6d61bc09a0386c8f83d7f87cce4f1a2a
#
_entry.id   6d61bc09a0386c8f83d7f87cce4f1a2a
#
_cell.length_a   1.000
_cell.length_b   1.000
_cell.length_c   1.000
_cell.angle_alpha   90.00
_cell.angle_beta   90.00
_cell.angle_gamma   90.00
#
_symmetry.space_group_name_H-M   'P 1'
#
loop_
_entity.id
_entity.type
_entity.pdbx_description
1 polymer ?
#
loop_
_entity_poly.entity_id
_entity_poly.type
_entity_poly.pdbx_seq_one_letter_code
_entity_poly.pdbx_strand_id
1 'polypeptide(L)'
;MSYQHIHLPEHGEKISVRDGRLHIPDKPIIGYVEGDGIGPDITRAMLRVLDAAIEKAYAGNRQIQWCELFLGEKAGRIYDGNYFPDETLSAIRELIVAIKGPLTTPVGGGFRSLNVSLRQALDLYACVRPVRYYSGVPSPMKEPEKVDVVIFRENTEDVYAGIEYESGTEDNVRLARFLRQEMGAEFFEDAGLGVKPISPFGSKRLVRKAIQYAIDNHRESVTLVHKGNVMKFTEGAFRNWGYELAKEEFGDQVVTEEELYAVHGGKVPAGKVIIKDRIADIIFQLLQLRPAEFDVIATMNLNGDYLSDAAAAEVGGMGIAPGANTAD
;
A
#
# COMPACT_ATOMS: atom_id res chain seq x y z
N MET A 1 19.21 22.21 1.48
CA MET A 1 20.30 21.31 1.87
C MET A 1 21.12 21.01 0.63
N SER A 2 22.43 20.91 0.73
CA SER A 2 23.27 20.42 -0.39
C SER A 2 23.37 18.92 -0.25
N TYR A 3 22.98 18.19 -1.28
CA TYR A 3 23.19 16.75 -1.37
C TYR A 3 24.60 16.45 -1.89
N GLN A 4 25.13 15.27 -1.57
CA GLN A 4 26.48 14.86 -2.00
C GLN A 4 26.44 14.25 -3.41
N HIS A 5 25.47 13.41 -3.70
CA HIS A 5 25.33 12.66 -4.95
C HIS A 5 24.05 12.96 -5.70
N ILE A 6 23.04 13.55 -5.06
CA ILE A 6 21.77 13.90 -5.70
C ILE A 6 21.86 15.33 -6.24
N HIS A 7 21.54 15.49 -7.52
CA HIS A 7 21.53 16.77 -8.21
C HIS A 7 20.11 17.22 -8.53
N LEU A 8 19.65 18.27 -7.83
CA LEU A 8 18.35 18.87 -8.13
C LEU A 8 18.40 19.63 -9.47
N PRO A 9 17.38 19.50 -10.34
CA PRO A 9 17.29 20.28 -11.58
C PRO A 9 17.27 21.79 -11.31
N GLU A 10 18.04 22.55 -12.08
CA GLU A 10 18.15 24.01 -11.92
C GLU A 10 16.86 24.78 -12.24
N HIS A 11 16.03 24.26 -13.11
CA HIS A 11 14.85 24.94 -13.65
C HIS A 11 13.53 24.41 -13.10
N GLY A 12 13.57 23.57 -12.07
CA GLY A 12 12.39 23.00 -11.43
C GLY A 12 12.02 23.68 -10.12
N GLU A 13 10.77 23.50 -9.73
CA GLU A 13 10.24 23.94 -8.45
C GLU A 13 9.71 22.73 -7.66
N LYS A 14 9.90 22.76 -6.33
CA LYS A 14 9.40 21.68 -5.46
C LYS A 14 7.89 21.76 -5.30
N ILE A 15 7.25 20.59 -5.30
CA ILE A 15 5.87 20.47 -4.84
C ILE A 15 5.82 20.86 -3.36
N SER A 16 4.77 21.52 -2.93
CA SER A 16 4.56 21.92 -1.54
C SER A 16 3.17 21.55 -1.06
N VAL A 17 3.01 21.40 0.27
CA VAL A 17 1.69 21.23 0.91
C VAL A 17 1.31 22.55 1.59
N ARG A 18 0.12 23.06 1.32
CA ARG A 18 -0.48 24.23 1.98
C ARG A 18 -1.93 23.91 2.30
N ASP A 19 -2.32 24.11 3.53
CA ASP A 19 -3.69 23.83 4.02
C ASP A 19 -4.17 22.39 3.68
N GLY A 20 -3.27 21.40 3.82
CA GLY A 20 -3.54 19.99 3.53
C GLY A 20 -3.69 19.66 2.04
N ARG A 21 -3.35 20.59 1.12
CA ARG A 21 -3.45 20.38 -0.33
C ARG A 21 -2.09 20.51 -0.99
N LEU A 22 -1.87 19.67 -2.01
CA LEU A 22 -0.69 19.77 -2.85
C LEU A 22 -0.76 20.99 -3.76
N HIS A 23 0.29 21.81 -3.71
CA HIS A 23 0.54 22.88 -4.68
C HIS A 23 1.59 22.40 -5.67
N ILE A 24 1.16 22.17 -6.90
CA ILE A 24 1.99 21.64 -7.97
C ILE A 24 2.35 22.78 -8.93
N PRO A 25 3.63 23.16 -9.02
CA PRO A 25 4.08 24.20 -9.94
C PRO A 25 4.02 23.72 -11.40
N ASP A 26 4.21 24.61 -12.36
CA ASP A 26 4.21 24.24 -13.79
C ASP A 26 5.41 23.37 -14.19
N LYS A 27 6.52 23.49 -13.44
CA LYS A 27 7.72 22.66 -13.61
C LYS A 27 8.08 21.95 -12.32
N PRO A 28 7.25 20.96 -11.88
CA PRO A 28 7.51 20.26 -10.63
C PRO A 28 8.76 19.39 -10.72
N ILE A 29 9.57 19.39 -9.65
CA ILE A 29 10.64 18.41 -9.49
C ILE A 29 10.02 17.14 -8.93
N ILE A 30 10.15 16.04 -9.68
CA ILE A 30 9.69 14.71 -9.26
C ILE A 30 10.91 13.79 -9.15
N GLY A 31 11.06 13.15 -7.98
CA GLY A 31 12.09 12.15 -7.77
C GLY A 31 11.81 10.87 -8.54
N TYR A 32 12.86 10.17 -9.00
CA TYR A 32 12.70 8.80 -9.46
C TYR A 32 13.88 7.93 -9.01
N VAL A 33 13.59 6.67 -8.74
CA VAL A 33 14.57 5.62 -8.47
C VAL A 33 14.43 4.60 -9.58
N GLU A 34 15.48 4.36 -10.37
CA GLU A 34 15.45 3.36 -11.45
C GLU A 34 15.11 1.97 -10.92
N GLY A 35 15.70 1.62 -9.77
CA GLY A 35 15.59 0.29 -9.18
C GLY A 35 16.56 -0.72 -9.79
N ASP A 36 16.33 -1.99 -9.46
CA ASP A 36 17.21 -3.11 -9.80
C ASP A 36 16.62 -3.97 -10.91
N GLY A 37 17.42 -4.88 -11.49
CA GLY A 37 16.98 -5.82 -12.50
C GLY A 37 16.42 -5.13 -13.74
N ILE A 38 15.12 -5.27 -14.02
CA ILE A 38 14.43 -4.63 -15.15
C ILE A 38 14.17 -3.13 -14.93
N GLY A 39 14.48 -2.62 -13.74
CA GLY A 39 14.21 -1.23 -13.31
C GLY A 39 14.68 -0.16 -14.31
N PRO A 40 15.95 -0.17 -14.75
CA PRO A 40 16.45 0.80 -15.73
C PRO A 40 15.70 0.82 -17.05
N ASP A 41 15.25 -0.35 -17.54
CA ASP A 41 14.53 -0.43 -18.82
C ASP A 41 13.11 0.13 -18.71
N ILE A 42 12.37 -0.27 -17.66
CA ILE A 42 11.01 0.24 -17.46
C ILE A 42 11.01 1.72 -17.08
N THR A 43 11.99 2.19 -16.32
CA THR A 43 12.11 3.62 -15.96
C THR A 43 12.35 4.47 -17.19
N ARG A 44 13.24 4.06 -18.09
CA ARG A 44 13.48 4.77 -19.35
C ARG A 44 12.22 4.87 -20.21
N ALA A 45 11.43 3.81 -20.28
CA ALA A 45 10.15 3.82 -20.98
C ALA A 45 9.14 4.73 -20.28
N MET A 46 9.04 4.66 -18.95
CA MET A 46 8.15 5.48 -18.13
C MET A 46 8.43 6.97 -18.30
N LEU A 47 9.68 7.43 -18.20
CA LEU A 47 10.07 8.83 -18.39
C LEU A 47 9.58 9.35 -19.75
N ARG A 48 9.86 8.61 -20.82
CA ARG A 48 9.44 8.98 -22.20
C ARG A 48 7.92 9.07 -22.35
N VAL A 49 7.18 8.13 -21.75
CA VAL A 49 5.72 8.11 -21.84
C VAL A 49 5.11 9.28 -21.07
N LEU A 50 5.61 9.56 -19.86
CA LEU A 50 5.11 10.65 -19.04
C LEU A 50 5.43 12.02 -19.66
N ASP A 51 6.64 12.22 -20.17
CA ASP A 51 7.00 13.46 -20.84
C ASP A 51 6.10 13.72 -22.06
N ALA A 52 5.89 12.72 -22.90
CA ALA A 52 5.02 12.83 -24.07
C ALA A 52 3.54 13.06 -23.68
N ALA A 53 3.07 12.43 -22.61
CA ALA A 53 1.70 12.61 -22.12
C ALA A 53 1.47 14.03 -21.58
N ILE A 54 2.42 14.57 -20.82
CA ILE A 54 2.36 15.91 -20.26
C ILE A 54 2.48 16.96 -21.38
N GLU A 55 3.40 16.78 -22.31
CA GLU A 55 3.50 17.67 -23.50
C GLU A 55 2.16 17.73 -24.25
N LYS A 56 1.54 16.58 -24.49
CA LYS A 56 0.24 16.50 -25.16
C LYS A 56 -0.90 17.12 -24.33
N ALA A 57 -0.92 16.87 -23.04
CA ALA A 57 -2.02 17.34 -22.18
C ALA A 57 -1.96 18.84 -21.91
N TYR A 58 -0.77 19.42 -21.83
CA TYR A 58 -0.57 20.82 -21.44
C TYR A 58 0.03 21.69 -22.54
N ALA A 59 0.20 21.16 -23.75
CA ALA A 59 0.71 21.90 -24.91
C ALA A 59 2.01 22.69 -24.63
N GLY A 60 2.95 22.07 -23.89
CA GLY A 60 4.23 22.68 -23.52
C GLY A 60 4.19 23.64 -22.31
N ASN A 61 3.02 23.95 -21.75
CA ASN A 61 2.92 24.87 -20.62
C ASN A 61 3.38 24.25 -19.30
N ARG A 62 3.46 22.92 -19.21
CA ARG A 62 3.95 22.19 -18.05
C ARG A 62 4.99 21.16 -18.45
N GLN A 63 5.95 20.92 -17.57
CA GLN A 63 7.03 19.95 -17.78
C GLN A 63 7.53 19.41 -16.45
N ILE A 64 7.65 18.08 -16.30
CA ILE A 64 8.32 17.51 -15.14
C ILE A 64 9.84 17.73 -15.25
N GLN A 65 10.43 18.12 -14.11
CA GLN A 65 11.87 18.15 -13.94
C GLN A 65 12.28 16.93 -13.12
N TRP A 66 12.87 15.97 -13.79
CA TRP A 66 13.22 14.69 -13.19
C TRP A 66 14.47 14.78 -12.32
N CYS A 67 14.41 14.25 -11.10
CA CYS A 67 15.52 14.16 -10.17
C CYS A 67 15.82 12.69 -9.86
N GLU A 68 16.98 12.19 -10.28
CA GLU A 68 17.38 10.83 -9.96
C GLU A 68 17.76 10.69 -8.50
N LEU A 69 17.21 9.65 -7.86
CA LEU A 69 17.44 9.25 -6.47
C LEU A 69 17.97 7.82 -6.45
N PHE A 70 18.77 7.48 -5.46
CA PHE A 70 19.52 6.23 -5.44
C PHE A 70 19.09 5.31 -4.31
N LEU A 71 18.57 4.13 -4.64
CA LEU A 71 18.31 2.99 -3.75
C LEU A 71 18.72 1.70 -4.44
N GLY A 72 18.91 0.63 -3.67
CA GLY A 72 19.26 -0.68 -4.17
C GLY A 72 20.70 -0.77 -4.69
N GLU A 73 20.94 -1.61 -5.69
CA GLU A 73 22.28 -1.89 -6.21
C GLU A 73 23.02 -0.66 -6.73
N LYS A 74 22.28 0.27 -7.36
CA LYS A 74 22.87 1.52 -7.85
C LYS A 74 23.37 2.39 -6.70
N ALA A 75 22.60 2.48 -5.61
CA ALA A 75 23.04 3.18 -4.40
C ALA A 75 24.28 2.52 -3.79
N GLY A 76 24.29 1.19 -3.70
CA GLY A 76 25.47 0.46 -3.19
C GLY A 76 26.77 0.77 -3.92
N ARG A 77 26.68 1.05 -5.24
CA ARG A 77 27.88 1.47 -6.04
C ARG A 77 28.30 2.92 -5.80
N ILE A 78 27.35 3.82 -5.53
CA ILE A 78 27.58 5.26 -5.38
C ILE A 78 27.98 5.63 -3.95
N TYR A 79 27.41 4.91 -2.97
CA TYR A 79 27.57 5.18 -1.53
C TYR A 79 28.37 4.09 -0.79
N ASP A 80 29.41 3.55 -1.41
CA ASP A 80 30.37 2.62 -0.80
C ASP A 80 29.74 1.43 -0.08
N GLY A 81 28.77 0.77 -0.72
CA GLY A 81 28.06 -0.41 -0.18
C GLY A 81 26.79 -0.08 0.60
N ASN A 82 26.39 1.18 0.71
CA ASN A 82 25.12 1.54 1.34
C ASN A 82 23.98 1.51 0.32
N TYR A 83 23.12 0.50 0.41
CA TYR A 83 21.97 0.29 -0.46
C TYR A 83 20.76 1.19 -0.12
N PHE A 84 20.82 1.89 1.03
CA PHE A 84 19.70 2.66 1.58
C PHE A 84 20.19 3.98 2.20
N PRO A 85 20.69 4.93 1.41
CA PRO A 85 21.31 6.15 1.94
C PRO A 85 20.29 7.14 2.51
N ASP A 86 20.60 7.75 3.65
CA ASP A 86 19.78 8.78 4.31
C ASP A 86 19.57 10.01 3.42
N GLU A 87 20.51 10.29 2.53
CA GLU A 87 20.38 11.37 1.55
C GLU A 87 19.16 11.17 0.64
N THR A 88 18.94 9.95 0.16
CA THR A 88 17.78 9.62 -0.65
C THR A 88 16.47 9.74 0.13
N LEU A 89 16.44 9.30 1.39
CA LEU A 89 15.27 9.47 2.25
C LEU A 89 14.93 10.94 2.46
N SER A 90 15.96 11.77 2.70
CA SER A 90 15.82 13.21 2.87
C SER A 90 15.28 13.86 1.59
N ALA A 91 15.80 13.45 0.44
CA ALA A 91 15.34 13.95 -0.87
C ALA A 91 13.88 13.57 -1.15
N ILE A 92 13.46 12.32 -0.88
CA ILE A 92 12.07 11.90 -1.06
C ILE A 92 11.13 12.73 -0.18
N ARG A 93 11.46 12.97 1.10
CA ARG A 93 10.67 13.83 1.99
C ARG A 93 10.56 15.26 1.46
N GLU A 94 11.66 15.80 0.94
CA GLU A 94 11.72 17.18 0.45
C GLU A 94 10.95 17.35 -0.88
N LEU A 95 10.99 16.35 -1.75
CA LEU A 95 10.32 16.37 -3.06
C LEU A 95 8.84 15.96 -2.98
N ILE A 96 8.42 15.30 -1.90
CA ILE A 96 7.04 14.83 -1.64
C ILE A 96 6.62 13.70 -2.58
N VAL A 97 6.93 13.79 -3.87
CA VAL A 97 6.54 12.80 -4.89
C VAL A 97 7.78 12.17 -5.50
N ALA A 98 7.83 10.84 -5.50
CA ALA A 98 8.85 10.07 -6.17
C ALA A 98 8.27 8.81 -6.84
N ILE A 99 8.79 8.45 -8.00
CA ILE A 99 8.45 7.20 -8.70
C ILE A 99 9.60 6.21 -8.50
N LYS A 100 9.28 5.00 -8.08
CA LYS A 100 10.27 3.99 -7.77
C LYS A 100 10.10 2.73 -8.62
N GLY A 101 11.18 2.32 -9.26
CA GLY A 101 11.30 1.01 -9.90
C GLY A 101 11.42 -0.14 -8.87
N PRO A 102 11.52 -1.39 -9.31
CA PRO A 102 11.69 -2.54 -8.44
C PRO A 102 13.00 -2.47 -7.65
N LEU A 103 13.01 -3.01 -6.43
CA LEU A 103 14.22 -3.13 -5.62
C LEU A 103 14.44 -4.59 -5.24
N THR A 104 15.63 -5.09 -5.47
CA THR A 104 16.06 -6.42 -5.05
C THR A 104 16.43 -6.40 -3.57
N THR A 105 15.91 -7.36 -2.80
CA THR A 105 16.40 -7.58 -1.44
C THR A 105 17.59 -8.51 -1.53
N PRO A 106 18.79 -8.13 -1.05
CA PRO A 106 19.96 -9.01 -1.04
C PRO A 106 19.64 -10.32 -0.32
N VAL A 107 19.93 -11.47 -0.95
CA VAL A 107 19.73 -12.77 -0.38
C VAL A 107 20.90 -13.10 0.55
N GLY A 108 20.63 -13.28 1.84
CA GLY A 108 21.62 -13.64 2.86
C GLY A 108 21.93 -12.50 3.84
N GLY A 109 22.17 -12.84 5.11
CA GLY A 109 22.70 -11.92 6.10
C GLY A 109 21.70 -10.97 6.81
N GLY A 110 20.42 -11.31 6.91
CA GLY A 110 19.49 -10.58 7.78
C GLY A 110 19.05 -9.20 7.25
N PHE A 111 19.24 -8.91 5.97
CA PHE A 111 18.75 -7.67 5.37
C PHE A 111 17.23 -7.69 5.28
N ARG A 112 16.58 -6.68 5.91
CA ARG A 112 15.16 -6.41 5.68
C ARG A 112 14.95 -5.95 4.24
N SER A 113 13.77 -6.23 3.69
CA SER A 113 13.37 -5.71 2.38
C SER A 113 13.51 -4.19 2.34
N LEU A 114 14.27 -3.68 1.36
CA LEU A 114 14.45 -2.24 1.16
C LEU A 114 13.12 -1.51 0.95
N ASN A 115 12.13 -2.21 0.35
CA ASN A 115 10.78 -1.67 0.20
C ASN A 115 10.08 -1.48 1.55
N VAL A 116 10.19 -2.46 2.46
CA VAL A 116 9.62 -2.37 3.82
C VAL A 116 10.32 -1.26 4.60
N SER A 117 11.65 -1.20 4.54
CA SER A 117 12.44 -0.14 5.21
C SER A 117 12.02 1.25 4.73
N LEU A 118 11.81 1.44 3.42
CA LEU A 118 11.37 2.72 2.85
C LEU A 118 9.99 3.13 3.37
N ARG A 119 9.03 2.19 3.38
CA ARG A 119 7.68 2.43 3.88
C ARG A 119 7.66 2.85 5.35
N GLN A 120 8.44 2.15 6.17
CA GLN A 120 8.56 2.45 7.60
C GLN A 120 9.29 3.78 7.86
N ALA A 121 10.43 4.03 7.20
CA ALA A 121 11.21 5.24 7.38
C ALA A 121 10.47 6.53 6.98
N LEU A 122 9.54 6.45 6.04
CA LEU A 122 8.73 7.57 5.55
C LEU A 122 7.28 7.54 6.07
N ASP A 123 6.94 6.61 6.95
CA ASP A 123 5.56 6.35 7.44
C ASP A 123 4.52 6.28 6.31
N LEU A 124 4.87 5.61 5.22
CA LEU A 124 3.97 5.42 4.09
C LEU A 124 2.94 4.32 4.44
N TYR A 125 2.01 4.65 5.32
CA TYR A 125 1.12 3.69 5.98
C TYR A 125 0.05 3.08 5.08
N ALA A 126 -0.28 3.73 3.97
CA ALA A 126 -1.27 3.23 3.03
C ALA A 126 -0.63 2.90 1.68
N CYS A 127 -0.67 1.61 1.31
CA CYS A 127 -0.36 1.16 -0.04
C CYS A 127 -1.66 1.07 -0.84
N VAL A 128 -1.80 1.91 -1.85
CA VAL A 128 -2.99 2.00 -2.70
C VAL A 128 -2.70 1.30 -4.02
N ARG A 129 -3.46 0.25 -4.32
CA ARG A 129 -3.28 -0.59 -5.50
C ARG A 129 -4.58 -0.65 -6.32
N PRO A 130 -4.75 0.22 -7.34
CA PRO A 130 -5.86 0.10 -8.28
C PRO A 130 -5.64 -1.12 -9.17
N VAL A 131 -6.67 -1.95 -9.30
CA VAL A 131 -6.66 -3.14 -10.17
C VAL A 131 -7.88 -3.06 -11.07
N ARG A 132 -7.66 -2.87 -12.37
CA ARG A 132 -8.72 -2.87 -13.37
C ARG A 132 -8.25 -3.52 -14.65
N TYR A 133 -9.18 -4.09 -15.38
CA TYR A 133 -8.89 -4.67 -16.69
C TYR A 133 -8.71 -3.61 -17.75
N TYR A 134 -7.76 -3.84 -18.66
CA TYR A 134 -7.55 -3.04 -19.86
C TYR A 134 -7.81 -3.90 -21.10
N SER A 135 -8.66 -3.42 -22.02
CA SER A 135 -9.03 -4.15 -23.21
C SER A 135 -7.81 -4.60 -24.03
N GLY A 136 -7.82 -5.87 -24.43
CA GLY A 136 -6.74 -6.49 -25.20
C GLY A 136 -5.63 -7.15 -24.37
N VAL A 137 -5.65 -7.01 -23.05
CA VAL A 137 -4.71 -7.73 -22.17
C VAL A 137 -5.23 -9.15 -21.95
N PRO A 138 -4.39 -10.20 -22.09
CA PRO A 138 -4.79 -11.57 -21.75
C PRO A 138 -5.15 -11.68 -20.26
N SER A 139 -6.25 -12.35 -19.96
CA SER A 139 -6.74 -12.59 -18.59
C SER A 139 -7.20 -14.03 -18.43
N PRO A 140 -6.99 -14.65 -17.25
CA PRO A 140 -7.54 -15.96 -16.93
C PRO A 140 -9.05 -15.91 -16.61
N MET A 141 -9.63 -14.73 -16.39
CA MET A 141 -11.02 -14.54 -16.02
C MET A 141 -11.97 -14.63 -17.23
N LYS A 142 -13.22 -15.06 -17.00
CA LYS A 142 -14.26 -15.08 -18.03
C LYS A 142 -14.76 -13.67 -18.39
N GLU A 143 -14.87 -12.80 -17.41
CA GLU A 143 -15.41 -11.44 -17.53
C GLU A 143 -14.46 -10.44 -16.80
N PRO A 144 -13.20 -10.29 -17.29
CA PRO A 144 -12.22 -9.47 -16.61
C PRO A 144 -12.58 -7.98 -16.56
N GLU A 145 -13.42 -7.52 -17.48
CA GLU A 145 -13.93 -6.14 -17.53
C GLU A 145 -14.78 -5.75 -16.32
N LYS A 146 -15.24 -6.73 -15.53
CA LYS A 146 -15.96 -6.51 -14.27
C LYS A 146 -15.03 -6.25 -13.08
N VAL A 147 -13.72 -6.42 -13.26
CA VAL A 147 -12.72 -6.12 -12.22
C VAL A 147 -12.34 -4.65 -12.30
N ASP A 148 -12.76 -3.87 -11.32
CA ASP A 148 -12.33 -2.48 -11.08
C ASP A 148 -12.35 -2.21 -9.59
N VAL A 149 -11.29 -2.62 -8.89
CA VAL A 149 -11.16 -2.49 -7.44
C VAL A 149 -9.93 -1.68 -7.06
N VAL A 150 -10.01 -0.97 -5.94
CA VAL A 150 -8.87 -0.26 -5.36
C VAL A 150 -8.58 -0.82 -3.98
N ILE A 151 -7.40 -1.44 -3.82
CA ILE A 151 -7.01 -2.08 -2.58
C ILE A 151 -6.14 -1.13 -1.76
N PHE A 152 -6.61 -0.79 -0.57
CA PHE A 152 -5.88 -0.07 0.47
C PHE A 152 -5.29 -1.10 1.43
N ARG A 153 -3.98 -1.32 1.34
CA ARG A 153 -3.20 -2.21 2.18
C ARG A 153 -2.51 -1.39 3.27
N GLU A 154 -2.68 -1.78 4.52
CA GLU A 154 -1.87 -1.27 5.62
C GLU A 154 -0.39 -1.65 5.38
N ASN A 155 0.56 -0.81 5.78
CA ASN A 155 1.92 -0.92 5.29
C ASN A 155 3.00 -0.87 6.39
N THR A 156 2.61 -0.66 7.64
CA THR A 156 3.55 -0.39 8.74
C THR A 156 3.51 -1.42 9.87
N GLU A 157 2.41 -2.13 10.03
CA GLU A 157 2.16 -3.13 11.06
C GLU A 157 2.09 -4.56 10.49
N ASP A 158 1.43 -5.45 11.20
CA ASP A 158 1.27 -6.86 10.88
C ASP A 158 2.59 -7.63 11.03
N VAL A 159 2.70 -8.81 10.44
CA VAL A 159 3.95 -9.59 10.43
C VAL A 159 5.11 -8.86 9.73
N TYR A 160 4.80 -7.86 8.92
CA TYR A 160 5.80 -6.99 8.29
C TYR A 160 6.50 -6.04 9.28
N ALA A 161 6.05 -5.95 10.53
CA ALA A 161 6.81 -5.29 11.61
C ALA A 161 8.17 -5.98 11.84
N GLY A 162 8.31 -7.24 11.41
CA GLY A 162 9.57 -7.98 11.46
C GLY A 162 10.01 -8.34 12.88
N ILE A 163 9.04 -8.53 13.77
CA ILE A 163 9.27 -9.01 15.14
C ILE A 163 9.24 -10.53 15.08
N GLU A 164 10.40 -11.14 14.82
CA GLU A 164 10.52 -12.56 14.54
C GLU A 164 11.80 -13.11 15.18
N TYR A 165 11.72 -14.31 15.72
CA TYR A 165 12.79 -14.98 16.45
C TYR A 165 12.99 -16.40 15.93
N GLU A 166 14.17 -16.66 15.40
CA GLU A 166 14.55 -17.97 14.86
C GLU A 166 14.61 -19.02 15.98
N SER A 167 14.07 -20.21 15.70
CA SER A 167 14.09 -21.35 16.61
C SER A 167 15.49 -21.64 17.15
N GLY A 168 15.58 -21.86 18.45
CA GLY A 168 16.83 -22.20 19.14
C GLY A 168 17.77 -21.02 19.46
N THR A 169 17.46 -19.81 19.02
CA THR A 169 18.21 -18.62 19.45
C THR A 169 17.88 -18.24 20.88
N GLU A 170 18.77 -17.50 21.55
CA GLU A 170 18.59 -17.08 22.94
C GLU A 170 17.31 -16.27 23.14
N ASP A 171 17.02 -15.32 22.24
CA ASP A 171 15.81 -14.50 22.27
C ASP A 171 14.54 -15.33 22.05
N ASN A 172 14.58 -16.31 21.13
CA ASN A 172 13.46 -17.23 20.92
C ASN A 172 13.18 -18.06 22.19
N VAL A 173 14.22 -18.65 22.79
CA VAL A 173 14.10 -19.43 24.03
C VAL A 173 13.54 -18.58 25.17
N ARG A 174 13.97 -17.33 25.30
CA ARG A 174 13.49 -16.37 26.29
C ARG A 174 12.01 -16.05 26.08
N LEU A 175 11.61 -15.72 24.84
CA LEU A 175 10.23 -15.43 24.50
C LEU A 175 9.34 -16.67 24.68
N ALA A 176 9.78 -17.84 24.23
CA ALA A 176 9.06 -19.10 24.38
C ALA A 176 8.78 -19.44 25.86
N ARG A 177 9.81 -19.25 26.72
CA ARG A 177 9.66 -19.43 28.17
C ARG A 177 8.62 -18.48 28.74
N PHE A 178 8.68 -17.19 28.43
CA PHE A 178 7.72 -16.21 28.90
C PHE A 178 6.28 -16.59 28.48
N LEU A 179 6.07 -16.88 27.19
CA LEU A 179 4.74 -17.23 26.69
C LEU A 179 4.18 -18.49 27.33
N ARG A 180 5.00 -19.51 27.59
CA ARG A 180 4.56 -20.75 28.23
C ARG A 180 4.30 -20.56 29.73
N GLN A 181 5.26 -19.97 30.46
CA GLN A 181 5.21 -19.91 31.91
C GLN A 181 4.30 -18.83 32.46
N GLU A 182 4.28 -17.65 31.81
CA GLU A 182 3.53 -16.49 32.28
C GLU A 182 2.16 -16.36 31.59
N MET A 183 2.06 -16.82 30.33
CA MET A 183 0.84 -16.65 29.52
C MET A 183 0.09 -17.96 29.25
N GLY A 184 0.64 -19.10 29.64
CA GLY A 184 0.00 -20.39 29.45
C GLY A 184 -0.15 -20.83 28.00
N ALA A 185 0.69 -20.30 27.09
CA ALA A 185 0.63 -20.64 25.68
C ALA A 185 1.20 -22.03 25.41
N GLU A 186 0.54 -22.79 24.54
CA GLU A 186 0.96 -24.13 24.13
C GLU A 186 1.37 -24.12 22.65
N PHE A 187 2.58 -24.55 22.37
CA PHE A 187 3.15 -24.73 21.01
C PHE A 187 4.34 -25.66 21.07
N PHE A 188 4.80 -26.16 19.91
CA PHE A 188 5.95 -27.08 19.83
C PHE A 188 7.23 -26.42 20.33
N GLU A 189 8.12 -27.22 20.95
CA GLU A 189 9.34 -26.72 21.61
C GLU A 189 10.33 -26.07 20.65
N ASP A 190 10.38 -26.55 19.45
CA ASP A 190 11.26 -26.10 18.37
C ASP A 190 10.62 -25.02 17.46
N ALA A 191 9.53 -24.40 17.88
CA ALA A 191 8.87 -23.38 17.08
C ALA A 191 9.69 -22.08 16.98
N GLY A 192 9.84 -21.55 15.77
CA GLY A 192 10.14 -20.13 15.57
C GLY A 192 8.95 -19.28 15.99
N LEU A 193 9.16 -18.09 16.51
CA LEU A 193 8.11 -17.22 17.05
C LEU A 193 8.10 -15.86 16.37
N GLY A 194 6.89 -15.37 16.06
CA GLY A 194 6.69 -14.05 15.52
C GLY A 194 5.53 -13.31 16.17
N VAL A 195 5.56 -11.98 16.16
CA VAL A 195 4.51 -11.13 16.70
C VAL A 195 3.81 -10.40 15.57
N LYS A 196 2.47 -10.44 15.58
CA LYS A 196 1.59 -9.76 14.63
C LYS A 196 0.90 -8.58 15.34
N PRO A 197 1.51 -7.39 15.38
CA PRO A 197 0.87 -6.22 15.96
C PRO A 197 -0.15 -5.64 14.98
N ILE A 198 -1.36 -5.34 15.48
CA ILE A 198 -2.41 -4.59 14.78
C ILE A 198 -2.97 -3.59 15.80
N SER A 199 -2.91 -2.30 15.49
CA SER A 199 -3.34 -1.24 16.40
C SER A 199 -4.61 -0.52 15.94
N PRO A 200 -5.36 0.10 16.88
CA PRO A 200 -6.44 1.02 16.53
C PRO A 200 -5.95 2.18 15.66
N PHE A 201 -4.77 2.71 15.97
CA PHE A 201 -4.18 3.83 15.24
C PHE A 201 -3.89 3.48 13.78
N GLY A 202 -3.15 2.40 13.52
CA GLY A 202 -2.82 1.94 12.17
C GLY A 202 -4.07 1.55 11.38
N SER A 203 -5.00 0.84 12.02
CA SER A 203 -6.25 0.41 11.41
C SER A 203 -7.16 1.59 11.04
N LYS A 204 -7.41 2.51 11.99
CA LYS A 204 -8.31 3.65 11.75
C LYS A 204 -7.77 4.61 10.68
N ARG A 205 -6.46 4.91 10.66
CA ARG A 205 -5.89 5.80 9.63
C ARG A 205 -5.99 5.21 8.21
N LEU A 206 -5.80 3.90 8.06
CA LEU A 206 -5.96 3.22 6.77
C LEU A 206 -7.42 3.26 6.31
N VAL A 207 -8.34 2.84 7.17
CA VAL A 207 -9.78 2.79 6.84
C VAL A 207 -10.32 4.18 6.55
N ARG A 208 -9.90 5.22 7.28
CA ARG A 208 -10.24 6.62 6.99
C ARG A 208 -9.86 7.01 5.55
N LYS A 209 -8.63 6.69 5.17
CA LYS A 209 -8.14 7.00 3.82
C LYS A 209 -8.93 6.25 2.73
N ALA A 210 -9.29 5.00 2.97
CA ALA A 210 -10.10 4.19 2.05
C ALA A 210 -11.55 4.74 1.92
N ILE A 211 -12.19 5.13 3.02
CA ILE A 211 -13.54 5.71 3.00
C ILE A 211 -13.51 7.08 2.31
N GLN A 212 -12.56 7.94 2.66
CA GLN A 212 -12.41 9.24 2.01
C GLN A 212 -12.20 9.11 0.50
N TYR A 213 -11.33 8.18 0.09
CA TYR A 213 -11.13 7.88 -1.33
C TYR A 213 -12.42 7.43 -2.01
N ALA A 214 -13.22 6.58 -1.37
CA ALA A 214 -14.48 6.12 -1.92
C ALA A 214 -15.46 7.28 -2.12
N ILE A 215 -15.56 8.20 -1.16
CA ILE A 215 -16.41 9.40 -1.24
C ILE A 215 -15.92 10.32 -2.37
N ASP A 216 -14.64 10.67 -2.38
CA ASP A 216 -14.05 11.63 -3.33
C ASP A 216 -14.10 11.12 -4.78
N ASN A 217 -14.07 9.81 -4.98
CA ASN A 217 -14.08 9.17 -6.30
C ASN A 217 -15.44 8.54 -6.66
N HIS A 218 -16.51 8.83 -5.90
CA HIS A 218 -17.86 8.32 -6.14
C HIS A 218 -17.94 6.79 -6.25
N ARG A 219 -17.14 6.09 -5.42
CA ARG A 219 -17.15 4.65 -5.31
C ARG A 219 -18.31 4.18 -4.43
N GLU A 220 -18.86 3.01 -4.75
CA GLU A 220 -20.11 2.52 -4.13
C GLU A 220 -19.90 1.89 -2.76
N SER A 221 -18.75 1.24 -2.52
CA SER A 221 -18.53 0.50 -1.28
C SER A 221 -17.09 0.46 -0.83
N VAL A 222 -16.90 0.32 0.50
CA VAL A 222 -15.63 -0.07 1.14
C VAL A 222 -15.82 -1.41 1.83
N THR A 223 -15.00 -2.40 1.46
CA THR A 223 -15.00 -3.73 2.06
C THR A 223 -13.81 -3.89 3.00
N LEU A 224 -14.07 -4.12 4.28
CA LEU A 224 -13.05 -4.44 5.28
C LEU A 224 -12.72 -5.94 5.16
N VAL A 225 -11.50 -6.27 4.75
CA VAL A 225 -11.09 -7.67 4.59
C VAL A 225 -10.23 -8.10 5.77
N HIS A 226 -10.56 -9.24 6.39
CA HIS A 226 -9.94 -9.70 7.62
C HIS A 226 -10.10 -11.22 7.84
N LYS A 227 -9.32 -11.82 8.72
CA LYS A 227 -9.46 -13.20 9.20
C LYS A 227 -9.90 -13.23 10.68
N GLY A 228 -10.81 -12.34 11.06
CA GLY A 228 -11.24 -12.11 12.45
C GLY A 228 -12.01 -13.26 13.09
N ASN A 229 -12.49 -14.24 12.33
CA ASN A 229 -13.08 -15.47 12.89
C ASN A 229 -12.02 -16.35 13.60
N VAL A 230 -10.75 -16.23 13.23
CA VAL A 230 -9.60 -16.93 13.84
C VAL A 230 -8.79 -15.97 14.71
N MET A 231 -8.36 -14.84 14.16
CA MET A 231 -7.54 -13.82 14.85
C MET A 231 -8.41 -12.70 15.40
N LYS A 232 -9.12 -12.98 16.50
CA LYS A 232 -10.20 -12.13 17.04
C LYS A 232 -9.73 -10.77 17.53
N PHE A 233 -8.53 -10.72 18.15
CA PHE A 233 -8.01 -9.52 18.83
C PHE A 233 -7.02 -8.71 17.98
N THR A 234 -6.71 -9.17 16.78
CA THR A 234 -5.94 -8.47 15.77
C THR A 234 -6.82 -8.16 14.56
N GLU A 235 -7.04 -9.10 13.67
CA GLU A 235 -7.83 -8.88 12.46
C GLU A 235 -9.32 -8.64 12.71
N GLY A 236 -9.91 -9.33 13.71
CA GLY A 236 -11.28 -9.04 14.15
C GLY A 236 -11.41 -7.65 14.77
N ALA A 237 -10.38 -7.22 15.50
CA ALA A 237 -10.32 -5.87 16.04
C ALA A 237 -10.19 -4.81 14.91
N PHE A 238 -9.37 -5.04 13.88
CA PHE A 238 -9.31 -4.19 12.70
C PHE A 238 -10.70 -3.94 12.10
N ARG A 239 -11.48 -5.01 11.88
CA ARG A 239 -12.86 -4.89 11.41
C ARG A 239 -13.69 -3.98 12.31
N ASN A 240 -13.65 -4.23 13.61
CA ASN A 240 -14.46 -3.49 14.57
C ASN A 240 -14.09 -2.01 14.62
N TRP A 241 -12.80 -1.70 14.65
CA TRP A 241 -12.31 -0.30 14.59
C TRP A 241 -12.64 0.38 13.26
N GLY A 242 -12.70 -0.39 12.17
CA GLY A 242 -13.12 0.13 10.86
C GLY A 242 -14.59 0.56 10.85
N TYR A 243 -15.50 -0.25 11.42
CA TYR A 243 -16.91 0.11 11.58
C TYR A 243 -17.11 1.26 12.58
N GLU A 244 -16.39 1.26 13.71
CA GLU A 244 -16.40 2.34 14.67
C GLU A 244 -16.04 3.67 14.02
N LEU A 245 -14.89 3.72 13.33
CA LEU A 245 -14.45 4.90 12.59
C LEU A 245 -15.46 5.36 11.55
N ALA A 246 -15.99 4.44 10.75
CA ALA A 246 -16.95 4.76 9.70
C ALA A 246 -18.19 5.46 10.28
N LYS A 247 -18.66 4.99 11.45
CA LYS A 247 -19.80 5.58 12.14
C LYS A 247 -19.47 6.92 12.80
N GLU A 248 -18.31 7.02 13.46
CA GLU A 248 -17.89 8.22 14.19
C GLU A 248 -17.56 9.39 13.28
N GLU A 249 -16.84 9.16 12.18
CA GLU A 249 -16.31 10.24 11.32
C GLU A 249 -17.12 10.44 10.02
N PHE A 250 -17.82 9.42 9.54
CA PHE A 250 -18.50 9.44 8.23
C PHE A 250 -19.99 9.09 8.29
N GLY A 251 -20.61 9.05 9.47
CA GLY A 251 -21.98 8.55 9.68
C GLY A 251 -23.03 9.11 8.72
N ASP A 252 -22.90 10.37 8.31
CA ASP A 252 -23.82 11.00 7.35
C ASP A 252 -23.56 10.58 5.90
N GLN A 253 -22.37 10.05 5.59
CA GLN A 253 -21.91 9.72 4.23
C GLN A 253 -21.82 8.22 3.98
N VAL A 254 -22.02 7.40 5.01
CA VAL A 254 -21.94 5.93 4.89
C VAL A 254 -23.19 5.24 5.39
N VAL A 255 -23.34 3.98 5.03
CA VAL A 255 -24.32 3.03 5.56
C VAL A 255 -23.65 1.67 5.69
N THR A 256 -23.81 1.01 6.82
CA THR A 256 -23.31 -0.36 6.97
C THR A 256 -24.16 -1.36 6.18
N GLU A 257 -23.59 -2.49 5.77
CA GLU A 257 -24.35 -3.56 5.10
C GLU A 257 -25.50 -4.07 5.97
N GLU A 258 -25.34 -4.14 7.28
CA GLU A 258 -26.39 -4.50 8.24
C GLU A 258 -27.53 -3.48 8.22
N GLU A 259 -27.23 -2.18 8.34
CA GLU A 259 -28.24 -1.11 8.28
C GLU A 259 -28.93 -1.05 6.92
N LEU A 260 -28.19 -1.30 5.83
CA LEU A 260 -28.74 -1.33 4.48
C LEU A 260 -29.90 -2.33 4.36
N TYR A 261 -29.75 -3.50 4.91
CA TYR A 261 -30.81 -4.51 4.87
C TYR A 261 -31.86 -4.32 5.97
N ALA A 262 -31.45 -4.04 7.21
CA ALA A 262 -32.37 -3.92 8.33
C ALA A 262 -33.26 -2.67 8.29
N VAL A 263 -32.73 -1.55 7.79
CA VAL A 263 -33.44 -0.25 7.81
C VAL A 263 -33.91 0.17 6.44
N HIS A 264 -33.08 -0.06 5.39
CA HIS A 264 -33.32 0.49 4.07
C HIS A 264 -33.82 -0.56 3.04
N GLY A 265 -34.09 -1.81 3.47
CA GLY A 265 -34.62 -2.87 2.61
C GLY A 265 -33.72 -3.19 1.40
N GLY A 266 -32.42 -3.04 1.54
CA GLY A 266 -31.43 -3.29 0.50
C GLY A 266 -31.25 -2.16 -0.52
N LYS A 267 -31.90 -1.00 -0.32
CA LYS A 267 -31.74 0.18 -1.20
C LYS A 267 -30.73 1.16 -0.58
N VAL A 268 -29.66 1.43 -1.31
CA VAL A 268 -28.62 2.37 -0.86
C VAL A 268 -29.22 3.79 -0.81
N PRO A 269 -29.15 4.47 0.36
CA PRO A 269 -29.54 5.87 0.44
C PRO A 269 -28.66 6.74 -0.48
N ALA A 270 -29.27 7.74 -1.11
CA ALA A 270 -28.58 8.59 -2.08
C ALA A 270 -27.30 9.23 -1.46
N GLY A 271 -26.19 9.12 -2.16
CA GLY A 271 -24.92 9.71 -1.77
C GLY A 271 -24.17 8.99 -0.65
N LYS A 272 -24.62 7.81 -0.20
CA LYS A 272 -23.92 7.04 0.81
C LYS A 272 -23.08 5.92 0.23
N VAL A 273 -21.91 5.70 0.86
CA VAL A 273 -20.99 4.58 0.58
C VAL A 273 -21.32 3.41 1.51
N ILE A 274 -21.40 2.21 0.98
CA ILE A 274 -21.67 0.99 1.77
C ILE A 274 -20.39 0.54 2.47
N ILE A 275 -20.43 0.39 3.78
CA ILE A 275 -19.36 -0.26 4.56
C ILE A 275 -19.76 -1.70 4.84
N LYS A 276 -18.94 -2.64 4.39
CA LYS A 276 -19.16 -4.08 4.57
C LYS A 276 -17.86 -4.79 4.92
N ASP A 277 -17.95 -6.04 5.35
CA ASP A 277 -16.76 -6.84 5.60
C ASP A 277 -16.80 -8.21 4.93
N ARG A 278 -15.62 -8.79 4.69
CA ARG A 278 -15.47 -10.15 4.19
C ARG A 278 -14.28 -10.84 4.83
N ILE A 279 -14.43 -12.13 5.10
CA ILE A 279 -13.33 -12.96 5.56
C ILE A 279 -12.33 -13.17 4.42
N ALA A 280 -11.03 -13.12 4.72
CA ALA A 280 -9.96 -13.08 3.75
C ALA A 280 -10.00 -14.21 2.70
N ASP A 281 -10.23 -15.45 3.09
CA ASP A 281 -10.34 -16.57 2.15
C ASP A 281 -11.57 -16.49 1.24
N ILE A 282 -12.65 -15.89 1.71
CA ILE A 282 -13.86 -15.69 0.90
C ILE A 282 -13.65 -14.63 -0.17
N ILE A 283 -12.95 -13.52 0.14
CA ILE A 283 -12.74 -12.44 -0.83
C ILE A 283 -11.91 -12.91 -2.03
N PHE A 284 -10.94 -13.81 -1.87
CA PHE A 284 -10.18 -14.41 -2.97
C PHE A 284 -11.07 -15.15 -3.98
N GLN A 285 -12.12 -15.82 -3.50
CA GLN A 285 -13.10 -16.46 -4.38
C GLN A 285 -14.02 -15.44 -5.03
N LEU A 286 -14.51 -14.48 -4.22
CA LEU A 286 -15.54 -13.54 -4.67
C LEU A 286 -15.02 -12.57 -5.72
N LEU A 287 -13.75 -12.16 -5.66
CA LEU A 287 -13.14 -11.33 -6.71
C LEU A 287 -13.11 -12.05 -8.06
N GLN A 288 -12.94 -13.39 -8.07
CA GLN A 288 -12.99 -14.17 -9.30
C GLN A 288 -14.42 -14.45 -9.79
N LEU A 289 -15.35 -14.70 -8.86
CA LEU A 289 -16.70 -15.14 -9.19
C LEU A 289 -17.70 -14.00 -9.36
N ARG A 290 -17.52 -12.92 -8.60
CA ARG A 290 -18.44 -11.78 -8.51
C ARG A 290 -17.69 -10.46 -8.31
N PRO A 291 -16.70 -10.12 -9.17
CA PRO A 291 -15.86 -8.93 -8.98
C PRO A 291 -16.65 -7.62 -8.90
N ALA A 292 -17.76 -7.51 -9.63
CA ALA A 292 -18.62 -6.32 -9.62
C ALA A 292 -19.28 -6.01 -8.25
N GLU A 293 -19.19 -6.91 -7.25
CA GLU A 293 -19.67 -6.62 -5.91
C GLU A 293 -18.66 -5.79 -5.08
N PHE A 294 -17.45 -5.62 -5.56
CA PHE A 294 -16.36 -4.98 -4.82
C PHE A 294 -15.85 -3.75 -5.56
N ASP A 295 -15.51 -2.73 -4.77
CA ASP A 295 -15.09 -1.44 -5.30
C ASP A 295 -13.81 -0.97 -4.57
N VAL A 296 -13.90 -0.49 -3.33
CA VAL A 296 -12.74 -0.20 -2.50
C VAL A 296 -12.58 -1.30 -1.45
N ILE A 297 -11.36 -1.78 -1.24
CA ILE A 297 -11.03 -2.79 -0.23
C ILE A 297 -10.01 -2.20 0.72
N ALA A 298 -10.25 -2.31 2.03
CA ALA A 298 -9.28 -1.95 3.07
C ALA A 298 -8.90 -3.20 3.87
N THR A 299 -7.60 -3.45 4.06
CA THR A 299 -7.13 -4.65 4.73
C THR A 299 -5.74 -4.46 5.34
N MET A 300 -5.38 -5.36 6.28
CA MET A 300 -4.06 -5.41 6.90
C MET A 300 -2.97 -5.80 5.90
N ASN A 301 -1.73 -5.67 6.33
CA ASN A 301 -0.56 -5.74 5.48
C ASN A 301 -0.42 -7.08 4.74
N LEU A 302 -0.43 -8.20 5.43
CA LEU A 302 -0.24 -9.51 4.81
C LEU A 302 -1.38 -9.87 3.85
N ASN A 303 -2.63 -9.71 4.30
CA ASN A 303 -3.80 -9.97 3.46
C ASN A 303 -3.80 -9.08 2.21
N GLY A 304 -3.43 -7.82 2.36
CA GLY A 304 -3.34 -6.86 1.26
C GLY A 304 -2.25 -7.19 0.25
N ASP A 305 -1.13 -7.77 0.71
CA ASP A 305 -0.08 -8.26 -0.18
C ASP A 305 -0.59 -9.38 -1.08
N TYR A 306 -1.10 -10.44 -0.48
CA TYR A 306 -1.62 -11.58 -1.23
C TYR A 306 -2.80 -11.20 -2.14
N LEU A 307 -3.75 -10.45 -1.61
CA LEU A 307 -4.97 -10.11 -2.32
C LEU A 307 -4.71 -9.24 -3.55
N SER A 308 -3.82 -8.25 -3.43
CA SER A 308 -3.53 -7.36 -4.55
C SER A 308 -2.77 -8.05 -5.68
N ASP A 309 -1.89 -9.00 -5.36
CA ASP A 309 -1.17 -9.78 -6.36
C ASP A 309 -2.11 -10.80 -7.06
N ALA A 310 -3.02 -11.42 -6.30
CA ALA A 310 -4.07 -12.26 -6.87
C ALA A 310 -5.01 -11.48 -7.80
N ALA A 311 -5.47 -10.32 -7.36
CA ALA A 311 -6.32 -9.45 -8.17
C ALA A 311 -5.60 -8.93 -9.43
N ALA A 312 -4.30 -8.60 -9.32
CA ALA A 312 -3.50 -8.23 -10.48
C ALA A 312 -3.42 -9.37 -11.52
N ALA A 313 -3.28 -10.63 -11.06
CA ALA A 313 -3.27 -11.79 -11.95
C ALA A 313 -4.61 -11.95 -12.70
N GLU A 314 -5.72 -11.61 -12.05
CA GLU A 314 -7.07 -11.67 -12.66
C GLU A 314 -7.21 -10.73 -13.87
N VAL A 315 -6.53 -9.61 -13.90
CA VAL A 315 -6.58 -8.63 -15.00
C VAL A 315 -5.42 -8.73 -15.99
N GLY A 316 -4.51 -9.70 -15.80
CA GLY A 316 -3.41 -9.96 -16.75
C GLY A 316 -2.01 -9.87 -16.18
N GLY A 317 -1.86 -9.61 -14.87
CA GLY A 317 -0.60 -9.69 -14.15
C GLY A 317 -0.10 -8.36 -13.58
N MET A 318 0.93 -8.47 -12.77
CA MET A 318 1.49 -7.33 -12.01
C MET A 318 2.05 -6.20 -12.88
N GLY A 319 2.44 -6.50 -14.13
CA GLY A 319 3.01 -5.50 -15.05
C GLY A 319 2.05 -4.38 -15.44
N ILE A 320 0.74 -4.56 -15.21
CA ILE A 320 -0.30 -3.56 -15.50
C ILE A 320 -1.03 -3.07 -14.24
N ALA A 321 -0.60 -3.51 -13.07
CA ALA A 321 -1.18 -3.12 -11.79
C ALA A 321 -0.31 -2.03 -11.12
N PRO A 322 -0.71 -0.75 -11.19
CA PRO A 322 0.02 0.32 -10.54
C PRO A 322 -0.14 0.26 -9.02
N GLY A 323 0.76 0.93 -8.30
CA GLY A 323 0.68 1.07 -6.85
C GLY A 323 1.30 2.37 -6.37
N ALA A 324 0.71 2.95 -5.34
CA ALA A 324 1.26 4.10 -4.62
C ALA A 324 1.39 3.77 -3.14
N ASN A 325 2.44 4.27 -2.50
CA ASN A 325 2.58 4.25 -1.05
C ASN A 325 2.48 5.69 -0.56
N THR A 326 1.58 5.95 0.37
CA THR A 326 1.25 7.32 0.78
C THR A 326 1.27 7.47 2.30
N ALA A 327 1.68 8.65 2.75
CA ALA A 327 1.46 9.19 4.09
C ALA A 327 0.36 10.26 4.06
N ASP A 328 0.21 11.01 5.15
CA ASP A 328 -0.67 12.19 5.23
C ASP A 328 0.04 13.44 4.70
#